data_649ef10162b388addc10ca29c0ac9652
#
_entry.id   649ef10162b388addc10ca29c0ac9652
#
_cell.length_a   1.000
_cell.length_b   1.000
_cell.length_c   1.000
_cell.angle_alpha   90.00
_cell.angle_beta   90.00
_cell.angle_gamma   90.00
#
_symmetry.space_group_name_H-M   'P 1'
#
loop_
_entity.id
_entity.type
_entity.pdbx_description
1 polymer ?
#
loop_
_entity_poly.entity_id
_entity_poly.type
_entity_poly.pdbx_seq_one_letter_code
_entity_poly.pdbx_strand_id
1 'polypeptide(L)'
;MKKIGLLISVLLFSGNVSAVDGVSVEYGNGDAADMARAGAVWNWDKQWFTGGDWLVTGFWEASLGSWRGHSAAGNNQTVTDVGITPVFRLQQKNPGGFAPYAEAAIGFHLITPTFIYANRHFGSAFQFGDHVGAGVRFGDHRQFDLGYRFQHLSNGGIKKPNQGINFNQVRFAYYF
;
A
#
# COMPACT_ATOMS: atom_id res chain seq x y z
N MET A 1 -42.09 -3.84 0.00
CA MET A 1 -40.65 -4.04 -0.18
C MET A 1 -40.16 -3.10 -1.29
N LYS A 2 -39.58 -1.96 -0.95
CA LYS A 2 -39.05 -0.97 -1.94
C LYS A 2 -37.64 -1.37 -2.31
N LYS A 3 -37.39 -1.73 -3.57
CA LYS A 3 -36.06 -1.97 -4.11
C LYS A 3 -35.37 -0.61 -4.27
N ILE A 4 -34.34 -0.33 -3.43
CA ILE A 4 -33.44 0.83 -3.59
C ILE A 4 -32.42 0.41 -4.64
N GLY A 5 -32.57 0.94 -5.86
CA GLY A 5 -31.58 0.82 -6.90
C GLY A 5 -30.39 1.72 -6.56
N LEU A 6 -29.24 1.14 -6.26
CA LEU A 6 -27.99 1.86 -6.07
C LEU A 6 -27.49 2.31 -7.46
N LEU A 7 -27.67 3.60 -7.76
CA LEU A 7 -27.07 4.23 -8.95
C LEU A 7 -25.58 4.46 -8.66
N ILE A 8 -24.71 3.60 -9.20
CA ILE A 8 -23.26 3.85 -9.20
C ILE A 8 -22.98 4.87 -10.30
N SER A 9 -22.88 6.13 -9.92
CA SER A 9 -22.36 7.17 -10.81
C SER A 9 -20.86 6.96 -10.97
N VAL A 10 -20.45 6.39 -12.09
CA VAL A 10 -19.04 6.39 -12.51
C VAL A 10 -18.70 7.80 -12.93
N LEU A 11 -18.04 8.55 -12.06
CA LEU A 11 -17.43 9.82 -12.40
C LEU A 11 -16.25 9.52 -13.34
N LEU A 12 -16.49 9.66 -14.65
CA LEU A 12 -15.45 9.69 -15.66
C LEU A 12 -14.69 11.02 -15.47
N PHE A 13 -13.60 10.96 -14.72
CA PHE A 13 -12.58 12.02 -14.76
C PHE A 13 -11.92 11.97 -16.15
N SER A 14 -12.28 12.90 -17.04
CA SER A 14 -11.57 13.19 -18.27
C SER A 14 -10.32 14.04 -17.97
N GLY A 15 -9.45 13.55 -17.10
CA GLY A 15 -8.08 14.00 -16.97
C GLY A 15 -7.19 13.10 -17.83
N ASN A 16 -6.07 13.58 -18.32
CA ASN A 16 -5.05 12.74 -18.95
C ASN A 16 -4.73 11.61 -17.97
N VAL A 17 -5.27 10.42 -18.24
CA VAL A 17 -4.91 9.21 -17.49
C VAL A 17 -3.50 8.87 -17.93
N SER A 18 -2.51 9.24 -17.13
CA SER A 18 -1.14 8.75 -17.34
C SER A 18 -1.18 7.23 -17.36
N ALA A 19 -0.48 6.64 -18.30
CA ALA A 19 -0.33 5.19 -18.35
C ALA A 19 0.22 4.70 -17.01
N VAL A 20 -0.16 3.48 -16.61
CA VAL A 20 0.41 2.82 -15.44
C VAL A 20 1.88 2.50 -15.74
N ASP A 21 2.79 2.90 -14.87
CA ASP A 21 4.24 2.67 -15.06
C ASP A 21 4.69 1.30 -14.54
N GLY A 22 3.87 0.64 -13.72
CA GLY A 22 4.19 -0.66 -13.17
C GLY A 22 3.06 -1.26 -12.36
N VAL A 23 3.23 -2.54 -12.02
CA VAL A 23 2.30 -3.29 -11.16
C VAL A 23 3.06 -3.93 -10.01
N SER A 24 2.37 -4.15 -8.89
CA SER A 24 2.96 -4.77 -7.70
C SER A 24 2.06 -5.86 -7.13
N VAL A 25 2.69 -6.79 -6.42
CA VAL A 25 2.05 -7.73 -5.52
C VAL A 25 2.76 -7.71 -4.18
N GLU A 26 2.00 -7.84 -3.11
CA GLU A 26 2.50 -7.88 -1.74
C GLU A 26 1.89 -9.05 -1.00
N TYR A 27 2.70 -9.67 -0.18
CA TYR A 27 2.25 -10.62 0.83
C TYR A 27 2.86 -10.24 2.17
N GLY A 28 2.07 -10.30 3.22
CA GLY A 28 2.51 -9.95 4.56
C GLY A 28 1.79 -10.71 5.65
N ASN A 29 2.39 -10.68 6.83
CA ASN A 29 1.79 -11.21 8.04
C ASN A 29 2.06 -10.29 9.23
N GLY A 30 1.22 -10.38 10.25
CA GLY A 30 1.37 -9.65 11.50
C GLY A 30 0.07 -9.59 12.28
N ASP A 31 0.18 -9.37 13.60
CA ASP A 31 -0.96 -9.21 14.49
C ASP A 31 -2.09 -10.27 14.31
N ALA A 32 -1.70 -11.55 14.19
CA ALA A 32 -2.60 -12.68 13.94
C ALA A 32 -3.48 -12.51 12.68
N ALA A 33 -2.89 -11.98 11.61
CA ALA A 33 -3.51 -11.85 10.31
C ALA A 33 -2.47 -11.99 9.19
N ASP A 34 -2.91 -12.54 8.06
CA ASP A 34 -2.17 -12.52 6.79
C ASP A 34 -2.79 -11.50 5.85
N MET A 35 -1.99 -10.94 4.95
CA MET A 35 -2.44 -10.01 3.93
C MET A 35 -1.85 -10.35 2.57
N ALA A 36 -2.67 -10.19 1.53
CA ALA A 36 -2.23 -10.17 0.14
C ALA A 36 -2.81 -8.93 -0.55
N ARG A 37 -2.01 -8.29 -1.41
CA ARG A 37 -2.38 -7.04 -2.09
C ARG A 37 -1.82 -7.01 -3.49
N ALA A 38 -2.57 -6.45 -4.45
CA ALA A 38 -2.08 -6.08 -5.77
C ALA A 38 -2.18 -4.56 -5.94
N GLY A 39 -1.25 -3.97 -6.68
CA GLY A 39 -1.18 -2.54 -6.88
C GLY A 39 -0.82 -2.13 -8.30
N ALA A 40 -1.20 -0.90 -8.65
CA ALA A 40 -0.77 -0.19 -9.85
C ALA A 40 0.04 1.04 -9.43
N VAL A 41 1.10 1.34 -10.17
CA VAL A 41 2.11 2.34 -9.80
C VAL A 41 2.19 3.42 -10.88
N TRP A 42 2.27 4.69 -10.45
CA TRP A 42 2.51 5.87 -11.29
C TRP A 42 3.68 6.65 -10.70
N ASN A 43 4.80 6.70 -11.40
CA ASN A 43 6.00 7.40 -10.97
C ASN A 43 5.79 8.92 -11.05
N TRP A 44 6.45 9.64 -10.14
CA TRP A 44 6.51 11.09 -10.22
C TRP A 44 7.68 11.53 -11.07
N ASP A 45 7.49 12.55 -11.90
CA ASP A 45 8.58 13.21 -12.65
C ASP A 45 9.47 14.02 -11.70
N LYS A 46 8.93 14.43 -10.55
CA LYS A 46 9.62 15.26 -9.57
C LYS A 46 10.70 14.48 -8.83
N GLN A 47 11.88 15.06 -8.78
CA GLN A 47 13.03 14.58 -8.00
C GLN A 47 13.52 15.71 -7.08
N TRP A 48 14.01 15.33 -5.90
CA TRP A 48 14.55 16.24 -4.90
C TRP A 48 15.96 15.80 -4.50
N PHE A 49 16.76 16.74 -3.97
CA PHE A 49 18.12 16.51 -3.48
C PHE A 49 19.09 15.93 -4.54
N THR A 50 18.95 16.42 -5.77
CA THR A 50 19.68 15.89 -6.95
C THR A 50 21.15 16.31 -7.05
N GLY A 51 21.69 17.08 -6.10
CA GLY A 51 23.06 17.59 -6.11
C GLY A 51 24.15 16.57 -5.75
N GLY A 52 23.77 15.40 -5.21
CA GLY A 52 24.69 14.33 -4.81
C GLY A 52 24.44 13.03 -5.55
N ASP A 53 24.99 11.93 -5.01
CA ASP A 53 24.85 10.56 -5.57
C ASP A 53 23.48 9.94 -5.26
N TRP A 54 22.77 10.46 -4.26
CA TRP A 54 21.47 10.04 -3.84
C TRP A 54 20.42 11.11 -4.15
N LEU A 55 19.21 10.68 -4.48
CA LEU A 55 18.07 11.55 -4.71
C LEU A 55 16.81 10.97 -4.04
N VAL A 56 15.85 11.84 -3.79
CA VAL A 56 14.50 11.44 -3.41
C VAL A 56 13.60 11.54 -4.64
N THR A 57 12.85 10.51 -4.89
CA THR A 57 11.77 10.45 -5.89
C THR A 57 10.53 9.86 -5.24
N GLY A 58 9.51 9.54 -6.02
CA GLY A 58 8.34 8.86 -5.49
C GLY A 58 7.38 8.40 -6.56
N PHE A 59 6.31 7.79 -6.09
CA PHE A 59 5.24 7.29 -6.93
C PHE A 59 3.92 7.25 -6.16
N TRP A 60 2.83 7.25 -6.89
CA TRP A 60 1.52 6.85 -6.37
C TRP A 60 1.35 5.34 -6.53
N GLU A 61 0.80 4.68 -5.53
CA GLU A 61 0.39 3.28 -5.59
C GLU A 61 -1.09 3.17 -5.22
N ALA A 62 -1.94 2.80 -6.19
CA ALA A 62 -3.31 2.40 -5.92
C ALA A 62 -3.35 0.89 -5.71
N SER A 63 -4.06 0.41 -4.71
CA SER A 63 -4.01 -0.99 -4.32
C SER A 63 -5.36 -1.57 -3.94
N LEU A 64 -5.49 -2.88 -4.18
CA LEU A 64 -6.60 -3.71 -3.70
C LEU A 64 -6.00 -4.91 -2.96
N GLY A 65 -6.43 -5.11 -1.71
CA GLY A 65 -5.93 -6.15 -0.84
C GLY A 65 -7.01 -6.90 -0.10
N SER A 66 -6.58 -7.98 0.53
CA SER A 66 -7.38 -8.79 1.41
C SER A 66 -6.55 -9.19 2.62
N TRP A 67 -7.12 -9.04 3.82
CA TRP A 67 -6.51 -9.49 5.08
C TRP A 67 -7.32 -10.63 5.64
N ARG A 68 -6.68 -11.67 6.12
CA ARG A 68 -7.33 -12.83 6.71
C ARG A 68 -6.89 -12.99 8.17
N GLY A 69 -7.83 -12.84 9.11
CA GLY A 69 -7.59 -13.09 10.53
C GLY A 69 -7.44 -14.58 10.82
N HIS A 70 -6.52 -14.92 11.73
CA HIS A 70 -6.32 -16.29 12.22
C HIS A 70 -6.05 -16.33 13.73
N SER A 71 -6.64 -15.38 14.49
CA SER A 71 -6.50 -15.29 15.93
C SER A 71 -7.21 -16.44 16.65
N ALA A 72 -6.58 -16.98 17.70
CA ALA A 72 -7.18 -17.94 18.62
C ALA A 72 -8.40 -17.37 19.39
N ALA A 73 -8.56 -16.04 19.44
CA ALA A 73 -9.74 -15.38 20.01
C ALA A 73 -11.03 -15.65 19.23
N GLY A 74 -10.93 -16.23 18.03
CA GLY A 74 -12.07 -16.58 17.17
C GLY A 74 -12.68 -15.38 16.44
N ASN A 75 -13.84 -15.61 15.81
CA ASN A 75 -14.55 -14.64 14.97
C ASN A 75 -13.64 -14.02 13.88
N ASN A 76 -12.82 -14.86 13.26
CA ASN A 76 -11.90 -14.47 12.22
C ASN A 76 -12.64 -14.08 10.93
N GLN A 77 -12.28 -12.94 10.37
CA GLN A 77 -12.89 -12.36 9.17
C GLN A 77 -11.85 -12.20 8.07
N THR A 78 -12.37 -12.08 6.86
CA THR A 78 -11.63 -11.55 5.73
C THR A 78 -12.01 -10.10 5.51
N VAL A 79 -11.03 -9.21 5.54
CA VAL A 79 -11.18 -7.76 5.33
C VAL A 79 -10.72 -7.43 3.93
N THR A 80 -11.52 -6.71 3.16
CA THR A 80 -11.11 -6.10 1.90
C THR A 80 -10.52 -4.73 2.19
N ASP A 81 -9.41 -4.39 1.53
CA ASP A 81 -8.66 -3.15 1.67
C ASP A 81 -8.46 -2.52 0.29
N VAL A 82 -8.89 -1.27 0.13
CA VAL A 82 -8.62 -0.45 -1.06
C VAL A 82 -7.80 0.74 -0.60
N GLY A 83 -6.63 0.96 -1.21
CA GLY A 83 -5.70 2.00 -0.80
C GLY A 83 -5.21 2.88 -1.94
N ILE A 84 -4.80 4.09 -1.59
CA ILE A 84 -3.98 4.98 -2.42
C ILE A 84 -2.86 5.55 -1.55
N THR A 85 -1.62 5.38 -1.98
CA THR A 85 -0.44 5.67 -1.17
C THR A 85 0.59 6.46 -1.96
N PRO A 86 0.93 7.70 -1.55
CA PRO A 86 2.12 8.40 -2.01
C PRO A 86 3.35 7.80 -1.32
N VAL A 87 4.28 7.26 -2.09
CA VAL A 87 5.50 6.65 -1.60
C VAL A 87 6.69 7.55 -1.95
N PHE A 88 7.49 7.92 -0.95
CA PHE A 88 8.75 8.62 -1.12
C PHE A 88 9.90 7.61 -1.06
N ARG A 89 10.81 7.69 -2.00
CA ARG A 89 11.92 6.74 -2.15
C ARG A 89 13.25 7.45 -2.27
N LEU A 90 14.17 7.16 -1.35
CA LEU A 90 15.57 7.53 -1.41
C LEU A 90 16.32 6.44 -2.18
N GLN A 91 16.96 6.82 -3.28
CA GLN A 91 17.70 5.89 -4.15
C GLN A 91 18.95 6.54 -4.75
N GLN A 92 19.85 5.72 -5.24
CA GLN A 92 21.01 6.22 -5.99
C GLN A 92 20.60 6.81 -7.33
N LYS A 93 21.27 7.91 -7.71
CA LYS A 93 21.03 8.60 -8.99
C LYS A 93 21.47 7.77 -10.19
N ASN A 94 22.65 7.17 -10.11
CA ASN A 94 23.25 6.35 -11.16
C ASN A 94 23.65 4.97 -10.60
N PRO A 95 22.68 4.13 -10.22
CA PRO A 95 23.01 2.82 -9.68
C PRO A 95 23.49 1.89 -10.81
N GLY A 96 24.34 0.92 -10.45
CA GLY A 96 24.68 -0.22 -11.30
C GLY A 96 23.49 -1.15 -11.56
N GLY A 97 23.73 -2.41 -11.89
CA GLY A 97 22.67 -3.40 -12.16
C GLY A 97 21.73 -3.64 -10.97
N PHE A 98 22.17 -3.38 -9.74
CA PHE A 98 21.37 -3.38 -8.52
C PHE A 98 21.21 -1.97 -7.99
N ALA A 99 19.99 -1.52 -7.80
CA ALA A 99 19.64 -0.19 -7.33
C ALA A 99 18.96 -0.28 -5.95
N PRO A 100 19.73 -0.24 -4.85
CA PRO A 100 19.14 -0.26 -3.50
C PRO A 100 18.39 1.03 -3.23
N TYR A 101 17.34 0.92 -2.41
CA TYR A 101 16.54 2.05 -1.98
C TYR A 101 16.03 1.88 -0.54
N ALA A 102 15.66 3.00 0.07
CA ALA A 102 14.81 3.06 1.25
C ALA A 102 13.55 3.85 0.91
N GLU A 103 12.43 3.54 1.54
CA GLU A 103 11.18 4.24 1.28
C GLU A 103 10.36 4.47 2.55
N ALA A 104 9.51 5.50 2.51
CA ALA A 104 8.53 5.81 3.53
C ALA A 104 7.26 6.36 2.87
N ALA A 105 6.12 6.10 3.51
CA ALA A 105 4.83 6.54 3.00
C ALA A 105 3.79 6.72 4.10
N ILE A 106 2.77 7.52 3.79
CA ILE A 106 1.51 7.58 4.55
C ILE A 106 0.39 7.42 3.53
N GLY A 107 -0.28 6.27 3.54
CA GLY A 107 -1.37 5.95 2.62
C GLY A 107 -2.75 6.21 3.23
N PHE A 108 -3.75 6.21 2.36
CA PHE A 108 -5.16 6.31 2.69
C PHE A 108 -5.85 5.01 2.27
N HIS A 109 -6.50 4.34 3.22
CA HIS A 109 -7.10 3.03 3.02
C HIS A 109 -8.56 3.03 3.43
N LEU A 110 -9.38 2.29 2.69
CA LEU A 110 -10.76 1.97 3.04
C LEU A 110 -10.91 0.47 3.22
N ILE A 111 -11.38 0.04 4.39
CA ILE A 111 -11.49 -1.36 4.77
C ILE A 111 -12.94 -1.77 5.02
N THR A 112 -13.25 -3.03 4.71
CA THR A 112 -14.54 -3.65 5.06
C THR A 112 -14.41 -5.17 5.20
N PRO A 113 -14.95 -5.79 6.28
CA PRO A 113 -15.55 -5.20 7.48
C PRO A 113 -14.54 -4.43 8.35
N THR A 114 -15.03 -3.68 9.35
CA THR A 114 -14.20 -2.90 10.27
C THR A 114 -13.77 -3.71 11.51
N PHE A 115 -13.60 -4.99 11.37
CA PHE A 115 -12.99 -5.88 12.36
C PHE A 115 -12.39 -7.09 11.65
N ILE A 116 -11.36 -7.69 12.24
CA ILE A 116 -10.66 -8.82 11.64
C ILE A 116 -10.71 -10.09 12.49
N TYR A 117 -10.86 -9.95 13.82
CA TYR A 117 -11.15 -11.04 14.76
C TYR A 117 -11.75 -10.46 16.05
N ALA A 118 -12.19 -11.32 16.98
CA ALA A 118 -13.00 -10.96 18.15
C ALA A 118 -12.46 -9.75 18.93
N ASN A 119 -11.13 -9.61 19.05
CA ASN A 119 -10.49 -8.57 19.87
C ASN A 119 -9.81 -7.47 19.02
N ARG A 120 -9.99 -7.44 17.69
CA ARG A 120 -9.38 -6.43 16.80
C ARG A 120 -10.44 -5.75 15.96
N HIS A 121 -10.83 -4.55 16.42
CA HIS A 121 -11.84 -3.71 15.78
C HIS A 121 -11.25 -2.36 15.36
N PHE A 122 -11.72 -1.85 14.25
CA PHE A 122 -11.38 -0.54 13.71
C PHE A 122 -12.59 0.39 13.85
N GLY A 123 -12.42 1.56 14.44
CA GLY A 123 -13.51 2.49 14.69
C GLY A 123 -14.16 3.09 13.45
N SER A 124 -13.46 3.03 12.30
CA SER A 124 -13.93 3.52 10.99
C SER A 124 -13.43 2.63 9.87
N ALA A 125 -14.12 2.69 8.72
CA ALA A 125 -13.63 2.08 7.48
C ALA A 125 -12.35 2.78 6.97
N PHE A 126 -12.20 4.06 7.22
CA PHE A 126 -11.00 4.82 6.85
C PHE A 126 -9.86 4.52 7.82
N GLN A 127 -8.68 4.22 7.24
CA GLN A 127 -7.42 4.01 7.94
C GLN A 127 -6.29 4.78 7.24
N PHE A 128 -5.36 5.33 8.00
CA PHE A 128 -4.04 5.68 7.49
C PHE A 128 -3.20 4.39 7.43
N GLY A 129 -2.37 4.27 6.39
CA GLY A 129 -1.45 3.15 6.24
C GLY A 129 -0.04 3.66 6.06
N ASP A 130 0.67 3.84 7.17
CA ASP A 130 2.06 4.31 7.13
C ASP A 130 2.97 3.10 6.95
N HIS A 131 4.00 3.26 6.13
CA HIS A 131 5.04 2.25 6.06
C HIS A 131 6.44 2.86 5.94
N VAL A 132 7.41 2.09 6.39
CA VAL A 132 8.82 2.24 6.06
C VAL A 132 9.30 0.96 5.42
N GLY A 133 10.23 1.06 4.48
CA GLY A 133 10.71 -0.10 3.76
C GLY A 133 12.08 0.11 3.14
N ALA A 134 12.65 -0.99 2.66
CA ALA A 134 13.86 -1.00 1.88
C ALA A 134 13.80 -2.12 0.85
N GLY A 135 14.56 -1.96 -0.24
CA GLY A 135 14.55 -2.96 -1.30
C GLY A 135 15.63 -2.68 -2.35
N VAL A 136 15.49 -3.39 -3.45
CA VAL A 136 16.41 -3.32 -4.57
C VAL A 136 15.65 -3.41 -5.89
N ARG A 137 15.97 -2.53 -6.83
CA ARG A 137 15.57 -2.68 -8.24
C ARG A 137 16.69 -3.35 -9.03
N PHE A 138 16.33 -4.26 -9.92
CA PHE A 138 17.28 -5.06 -10.69
C PHE A 138 16.73 -5.41 -12.09
N GLY A 139 17.54 -6.10 -12.89
CA GLY A 139 17.27 -6.37 -14.31
C GLY A 139 17.93 -5.33 -15.20
N ASP A 140 18.03 -5.61 -16.50
CA ASP A 140 18.79 -4.80 -17.47
C ASP A 140 18.29 -3.34 -17.54
N HIS A 141 16.97 -3.14 -17.36
CA HIS A 141 16.32 -1.83 -17.30
C HIS A 141 15.81 -1.50 -15.90
N ARG A 142 16.23 -2.24 -14.85
CA ARG A 142 15.76 -2.11 -13.46
C ARG A 142 14.24 -2.22 -13.36
N GLN A 143 13.66 -3.07 -14.19
CA GLN A 143 12.23 -3.29 -14.30
C GLN A 143 11.65 -4.13 -13.15
N PHE A 144 12.50 -4.90 -12.45
CA PHE A 144 12.09 -5.69 -11.28
C PHE A 144 12.41 -4.95 -9.98
N ASP A 145 11.54 -5.07 -9.01
CA ASP A 145 11.65 -4.46 -7.70
C ASP A 145 11.28 -5.49 -6.63
N LEU A 146 12.19 -5.75 -5.70
CA LEU A 146 11.95 -6.61 -4.54
C LEU A 146 12.22 -5.78 -3.29
N GLY A 147 11.21 -5.66 -2.43
CA GLY A 147 11.27 -4.88 -1.22
C GLY A 147 10.65 -5.55 -0.01
N TYR A 148 11.04 -5.07 1.15
CA TYR A 148 10.41 -5.34 2.43
C TYR A 148 9.79 -4.05 2.95
N ARG A 149 8.58 -4.14 3.54
CA ARG A 149 7.86 -3.05 4.18
C ARG A 149 7.39 -3.46 5.57
N PHE A 150 7.54 -2.59 6.54
CA PHE A 150 6.77 -2.64 7.78
C PHE A 150 5.67 -1.60 7.69
N GLN A 151 4.41 -2.04 7.74
CA GLN A 151 3.24 -1.17 7.62
C GLN A 151 2.41 -1.20 8.89
N HIS A 152 1.99 -0.01 9.34
CA HIS A 152 0.97 0.18 10.37
C HIS A 152 -0.30 0.77 9.74
N LEU A 153 -1.46 0.20 10.06
CA LEU A 153 -2.75 0.76 9.65
C LEU A 153 -3.58 1.11 10.88
N SER A 154 -4.04 2.35 10.95
CA SER A 154 -4.93 2.85 12.02
C SER A 154 -5.67 4.10 11.56
N ASN A 155 -6.75 4.46 12.26
CA ASN A 155 -7.48 5.69 11.93
C ASN A 155 -6.92 6.96 12.59
N GLY A 156 -5.68 6.93 13.14
CA GLY A 156 -5.06 8.08 13.79
C GLY A 156 -5.78 8.57 15.06
N GLY A 157 -6.68 7.76 15.63
CA GLY A 157 -7.48 8.17 16.80
C GLY A 157 -8.73 8.97 16.44
N ILE A 158 -9.09 9.13 15.15
CA ILE A 158 -10.30 9.87 14.71
C ILE A 158 -11.56 9.25 15.33
N LYS A 159 -11.60 7.92 15.45
CA LYS A 159 -12.74 7.21 16.03
C LYS A 159 -12.28 5.97 16.80
N LYS A 160 -12.86 5.76 17.98
CA LYS A 160 -12.60 4.55 18.81
C LYS A 160 -13.53 3.39 18.39
N PRO A 161 -13.09 2.12 18.53
CA PRO A 161 -11.73 1.70 18.92
C PRO A 161 -10.70 1.97 17.81
N ASN A 162 -9.44 2.23 18.18
CA ASN A 162 -8.33 2.43 17.24
C ASN A 162 -7.13 1.58 17.70
N GLN A 163 -7.26 0.27 17.58
CA GLN A 163 -6.21 -0.68 17.95
C GLN A 163 -5.11 -0.77 16.88
N GLY A 164 -5.46 -0.41 15.64
CA GLY A 164 -4.59 -0.54 14.49
C GLY A 164 -4.24 -2.01 14.16
N ILE A 165 -3.42 -2.20 13.14
CA ILE A 165 -2.84 -3.49 12.77
C ILE A 165 -1.49 -3.27 12.10
N ASN A 166 -0.54 -4.18 12.35
CA ASN A 166 0.80 -4.13 11.74
C ASN A 166 1.01 -5.32 10.83
N PHE A 167 1.71 -5.10 9.73
CA PHE A 167 2.14 -6.13 8.80
C PHE A 167 3.62 -5.99 8.45
N ASN A 168 4.32 -7.13 8.45
CA ASN A 168 5.59 -7.30 7.79
C ASN A 168 5.31 -7.83 6.38
N GLN A 169 5.80 -7.14 5.35
CA GLN A 169 5.41 -7.41 3.96
C GLN A 169 6.63 -7.61 3.09
N VAL A 170 6.53 -8.55 2.15
CA VAL A 170 7.40 -8.65 0.99
C VAL A 170 6.62 -8.12 -0.21
N ARG A 171 7.23 -7.22 -0.94
CA ARG A 171 6.69 -6.61 -2.16
C ARG A 171 7.52 -7.02 -3.35
N PHE A 172 6.87 -7.43 -4.43
CA PHE A 172 7.46 -7.57 -5.75
C PHE A 172 6.73 -6.65 -6.72
N ALA A 173 7.48 -5.92 -7.56
CA ALA A 173 6.88 -5.10 -8.61
C ALA A 173 7.62 -5.25 -9.93
N TYR A 174 6.89 -4.98 -11.01
CA TYR A 174 7.40 -4.91 -12.37
C TYR A 174 7.03 -3.56 -12.98
N TYR A 175 8.02 -2.88 -13.54
CA TYR A 175 7.88 -1.60 -14.24
C TYR A 175 8.02 -1.82 -15.75
N PHE A 176 7.15 -1.17 -16.51
CA PHE A 176 7.10 -1.28 -17.99
C PHE A 176 8.17 -0.44 -18.67
#